data_307c82de8bcfc4e707a22ef86473788f
#
_entry.id   307c82de8bcfc4e707a22ef86473788f
#
_cell.length_a   1.000
_cell.length_b   1.000
_cell.length_c   1.000
_cell.angle_alpha   90.00
_cell.angle_beta   90.00
_cell.angle_gamma   90.00
#
_symmetry.space_group_name_H-M   'P 1'
#
loop_
_entity.id
_entity.type
_entity.pdbx_description
1 polymer ?
#
loop_
_entity_poly.entity_id
_entity_poly.type
_entity_poly.pdbx_seq_one_letter_code
_entity_poly.pdbx_strand_id
1 'polypeptide(L)'
;TLPDGNLSSGQSFVFNLRREKFQDIRVRKAIGLMFNFEWSNSTLFYDLYERINSFWDNSELKASGMATNRELEILNKYKSILEANNFSEEVFSFPKSSLKQLDRKNLRQASRFLDDAGWEVGDDGLRRNADGKTLDVEILNDSQTFDRIINPYIENLKKLGINAANIKIDNAQMTDRRRKFDFDMLVGFLSTQLTPGSELEPDSYTHLRA
;
A
#
# COMPACT_ATOMS: atom_id res chain seq x y z
N THR A 1 -26.27 -11.19 2.37
CA THR A 1 -25.79 -9.81 2.26
C THR A 1 -26.56 -9.14 1.13
N LEU A 2 -27.14 -7.98 1.40
CA LEU A 2 -27.78 -7.16 0.36
C LEU A 2 -26.70 -6.21 -0.20
N PRO A 3 -26.59 -6.06 -1.53
CA PRO A 3 -25.75 -5.04 -2.13
C PRO A 3 -26.31 -3.66 -1.73
N ASP A 4 -25.48 -2.81 -1.16
CA ASP A 4 -25.92 -1.49 -0.69
C ASP A 4 -25.72 -0.36 -1.72
N GLY A 5 -25.07 -0.65 -2.84
CA GLY A 5 -24.81 0.33 -3.92
C GLY A 5 -23.85 1.45 -3.54
N ASN A 6 -23.25 1.41 -2.35
CA ASN A 6 -22.24 2.38 -1.95
C ASN A 6 -20.87 2.02 -2.52
N LEU A 7 -20.06 3.03 -2.77
CA LEU A 7 -18.64 2.81 -3.05
C LEU A 7 -17.96 2.13 -1.86
N SER A 8 -17.00 1.27 -2.15
CA SER A 8 -16.21 0.65 -1.13
C SER A 8 -15.34 1.70 -0.43
N SER A 9 -15.53 1.91 0.87
CA SER A 9 -14.58 2.68 1.67
C SER A 9 -13.37 1.80 1.98
N GLY A 10 -12.22 2.17 1.43
CA GLY A 10 -10.98 1.43 1.59
C GLY A 10 -10.29 1.76 2.91
N GLN A 11 -10.03 0.74 3.74
CA GLN A 11 -9.07 0.85 4.81
C GLN A 11 -7.72 0.31 4.35
N SER A 12 -6.66 1.10 4.48
CA SER A 12 -5.34 0.77 3.93
C SER A 12 -4.20 1.29 4.79
N PHE A 13 -3.01 0.74 4.56
CA PHE A 13 -1.78 1.30 5.05
C PHE A 13 -1.30 2.39 4.10
N VAL A 14 -1.23 3.62 4.57
CA VAL A 14 -0.86 4.80 3.78
C VAL A 14 0.61 5.10 3.99
N PHE A 15 1.38 5.20 2.89
CA PHE A 15 2.77 5.62 2.89
C PHE A 15 2.90 7.13 2.88
N ASN A 16 3.84 7.67 3.63
CA ASN A 16 4.25 9.06 3.51
C ASN A 16 5.27 9.22 2.37
N LEU A 17 4.81 9.61 1.18
CA LEU A 17 5.67 9.78 0.01
C LEU A 17 6.67 10.95 0.11
N ARG A 18 6.61 11.76 1.17
CA ARG A 18 7.65 12.75 1.49
C ARG A 18 8.90 12.14 2.09
N ARG A 19 8.81 10.90 2.56
CA ARG A 19 9.98 10.11 3.00
C ARG A 19 10.70 9.57 1.77
N GLU A 20 11.98 9.89 1.60
CA GLU A 20 12.81 9.51 0.45
C GLU A 20 12.73 7.99 0.16
N LYS A 21 12.81 7.15 1.20
CA LYS A 21 12.72 5.68 1.08
C LYS A 21 11.44 5.16 0.40
N PHE A 22 10.35 5.95 0.40
CA PHE A 22 9.07 5.58 -0.21
C PHE A 22 8.83 6.24 -1.57
N GLN A 23 9.75 7.04 -2.07
CA GLN A 23 9.62 7.61 -3.42
C GLN A 23 9.79 6.55 -4.50
N ASP A 24 10.61 5.52 -4.25
CA ASP A 24 10.74 4.38 -5.15
C ASP A 24 9.54 3.44 -5.02
N ILE A 25 8.81 3.26 -6.13
CA ILE A 25 7.64 2.38 -6.19
C ILE A 25 7.97 0.92 -5.86
N ARG A 26 9.21 0.46 -6.14
CA ARG A 26 9.65 -0.91 -5.86
C ARG A 26 9.70 -1.17 -4.35
N VAL A 27 10.11 -0.18 -3.56
CA VAL A 27 10.10 -0.25 -2.09
C VAL A 27 8.66 -0.37 -1.58
N ARG A 28 7.74 0.45 -2.09
CA ARG A 28 6.31 0.38 -1.71
C ARG A 28 5.68 -0.96 -2.09
N LYS A 29 5.95 -1.46 -3.30
CA LYS A 29 5.47 -2.79 -3.76
C LYS A 29 6.02 -3.90 -2.87
N ALA A 30 7.30 -3.85 -2.51
CA ALA A 30 7.92 -4.83 -1.62
C ALA A 30 7.24 -4.86 -0.24
N ILE A 31 7.07 -3.70 0.37
CA ILE A 31 6.40 -3.57 1.66
C ILE A 31 4.95 -4.05 1.56
N GLY A 32 4.20 -3.62 0.54
CA GLY A 32 2.82 -4.04 0.34
C GLY A 32 2.64 -5.56 0.16
N LEU A 33 3.59 -6.25 -0.49
CA LEU A 33 3.57 -7.72 -0.63
C LEU A 33 3.70 -8.45 0.71
N MET A 34 4.24 -7.82 1.74
CA MET A 34 4.37 -8.42 3.07
C MET A 34 3.08 -8.39 3.87
N PHE A 35 2.09 -7.58 3.46
CA PHE A 35 0.75 -7.64 4.04
C PHE A 35 -0.04 -8.78 3.40
N ASN A 36 -0.21 -9.87 4.14
CA ASN A 36 -1.01 -11.01 3.68
C ASN A 36 -2.49 -10.78 4.00
N PHE A 37 -3.21 -10.25 3.02
CA PHE A 37 -4.64 -9.99 3.15
C PHE A 37 -5.46 -11.28 3.32
N GLU A 38 -5.17 -12.33 2.54
CA GLU A 38 -5.92 -13.58 2.55
C GLU A 38 -5.82 -14.28 3.91
N TRP A 39 -4.62 -14.33 4.49
CA TRP A 39 -4.43 -14.85 5.84
C TRP A 39 -5.14 -13.98 6.88
N SER A 40 -5.01 -12.65 6.80
CA SER A 40 -5.66 -11.72 7.73
C SER A 40 -7.17 -11.82 7.64
N ASN A 41 -7.73 -11.89 6.42
CA ASN A 41 -9.15 -12.03 6.21
C ASN A 41 -9.70 -13.33 6.79
N SER A 42 -9.08 -14.45 6.48
CA SER A 42 -9.51 -15.76 6.98
C SER A 42 -9.32 -15.91 8.49
N THR A 43 -8.19 -15.44 9.04
CA THR A 43 -7.84 -15.69 10.45
C THR A 43 -8.42 -14.67 11.41
N LEU A 44 -8.48 -13.39 11.01
CA LEU A 44 -8.86 -12.28 11.89
C LEU A 44 -10.27 -11.75 11.60
N PHE A 45 -10.76 -11.92 10.38
CA PHE A 45 -12.00 -11.30 9.90
C PHE A 45 -13.03 -12.29 9.37
N TYR A 46 -12.80 -13.61 9.52
CA TYR A 46 -13.76 -14.65 9.18
C TYR A 46 -14.27 -14.58 7.74
N ASP A 47 -13.37 -14.21 6.80
CA ASP A 47 -13.65 -14.03 5.37
C ASP A 47 -14.75 -12.99 5.05
N LEU A 48 -14.91 -11.98 5.93
CA LEU A 48 -15.95 -10.95 5.78
C LEU A 48 -15.57 -9.80 4.85
N TYR A 49 -14.30 -9.67 4.48
CA TYR A 49 -13.81 -8.55 3.68
C TYR A 49 -13.33 -8.99 2.30
N GLU A 50 -13.33 -8.05 1.38
CA GLU A 50 -12.70 -8.18 0.08
C GLU A 50 -11.55 -7.18 -0.06
N ARG A 51 -10.52 -7.56 -0.86
CA ARG A 51 -9.41 -6.66 -1.15
C ARG A 51 -9.87 -5.59 -2.13
N ILE A 52 -9.63 -4.34 -1.80
CA ILE A 52 -9.90 -3.20 -2.67
C ILE A 52 -8.71 -3.03 -3.63
N ASN A 53 -9.00 -2.98 -4.91
CA ASN A 53 -8.01 -2.80 -5.99
C ASN A 53 -8.25 -1.52 -6.82
N SER A 54 -9.32 -0.79 -6.52
CA SER A 54 -9.65 0.48 -7.18
C SER A 54 -10.28 1.44 -6.19
N PHE A 55 -10.08 2.74 -6.37
CA PHE A 55 -10.77 3.78 -5.59
C PHE A 55 -12.28 3.73 -5.77
N TRP A 56 -12.74 3.23 -6.91
CA TRP A 56 -14.14 3.06 -7.26
C TRP A 56 -14.59 1.60 -7.28
N ASP A 57 -14.01 0.76 -6.40
CA ASP A 57 -14.53 -0.59 -6.23
C ASP A 57 -16.02 -0.56 -5.87
N ASN A 58 -16.77 -1.56 -6.33
CA ASN A 58 -18.22 -1.64 -6.26
C ASN A 58 -18.96 -0.57 -7.11
N SER A 59 -18.35 -0.08 -8.20
CA SER A 59 -18.99 0.83 -9.14
C SER A 59 -18.54 0.58 -10.59
N GLU A 60 -19.25 1.22 -11.53
CA GLU A 60 -18.92 1.20 -12.97
C GLU A 60 -17.56 1.88 -13.28
N LEU A 61 -17.06 2.71 -12.37
CA LEU A 61 -15.78 3.43 -12.52
C LEU A 61 -14.58 2.59 -12.08
N LYS A 62 -14.82 1.35 -11.66
CA LYS A 62 -13.72 0.45 -11.23
C LYS A 62 -12.75 0.22 -12.39
N ALA A 63 -11.49 0.59 -12.20
CA ALA A 63 -10.44 0.26 -13.13
C ALA A 63 -10.15 -1.25 -13.13
N SER A 64 -10.07 -1.87 -14.31
CA SER A 64 -9.78 -3.30 -14.47
C SER A 64 -9.13 -3.61 -15.82
N GLY A 65 -8.22 -4.60 -15.86
CA GLY A 65 -7.57 -5.03 -17.07
C GLY A 65 -6.68 -3.97 -17.72
N MET A 66 -6.60 -3.98 -19.03
CA MET A 66 -5.89 -2.99 -19.83
C MET A 66 -6.84 -1.87 -20.29
N ALA A 67 -6.28 -0.70 -20.55
CA ALA A 67 -7.03 0.41 -21.11
C ALA A 67 -7.68 0.04 -22.46
N THR A 68 -8.97 0.33 -22.61
CA THR A 68 -9.71 0.08 -23.84
C THR A 68 -9.35 1.11 -24.92
N ASN A 69 -9.75 0.86 -26.18
CA ASN A 69 -9.48 1.78 -27.29
C ASN A 69 -9.92 3.22 -26.99
N ARG A 70 -11.11 3.40 -26.40
CA ARG A 70 -11.65 4.73 -26.06
C ARG A 70 -10.87 5.37 -24.90
N GLU A 71 -10.48 4.59 -23.91
CA GLU A 71 -9.63 5.07 -22.80
C GLU A 71 -8.25 5.48 -23.33
N LEU A 72 -7.66 4.68 -24.24
CA LEU A 72 -6.39 5.01 -24.88
C LEU A 72 -6.46 6.32 -25.68
N GLU A 73 -7.59 6.62 -26.36
CA GLU A 73 -7.79 7.90 -27.04
C GLU A 73 -7.72 9.08 -26.07
N ILE A 74 -8.29 8.91 -24.87
CA ILE A 74 -8.26 9.94 -23.82
C ILE A 74 -6.84 10.04 -23.22
N LEU A 75 -6.26 8.91 -22.82
CA LEU A 75 -4.95 8.84 -22.21
C LEU A 75 -3.86 9.42 -23.12
N ASN A 76 -3.93 9.19 -24.44
CA ASN A 76 -2.97 9.75 -25.40
C ASN A 76 -2.91 11.28 -25.41
N LYS A 77 -3.99 11.97 -25.04
CA LYS A 77 -4.00 13.44 -24.90
C LYS A 77 -3.10 13.91 -23.75
N TYR A 78 -2.84 13.04 -22.80
CA TYR A 78 -2.07 13.32 -21.58
C TYR A 78 -0.74 12.53 -21.53
N LYS A 79 -0.31 11.98 -22.67
CA LYS A 79 0.87 11.12 -22.77
C LYS A 79 2.16 11.76 -22.24
N SER A 80 2.25 13.10 -22.27
CA SER A 80 3.43 13.82 -21.77
C SER A 80 3.55 13.83 -20.24
N ILE A 81 2.45 13.53 -19.51
CA ILE A 81 2.40 13.56 -18.05
C ILE A 81 2.10 12.18 -17.44
N LEU A 82 1.70 11.21 -18.26
CA LEU A 82 1.40 9.84 -17.82
C LEU A 82 2.60 8.93 -18.04
N GLU A 83 2.75 7.94 -17.17
CA GLU A 83 3.79 6.92 -17.32
C GLU A 83 3.47 5.96 -18.47
N ALA A 84 4.50 5.41 -19.12
CA ALA A 84 4.34 4.53 -20.27
C ALA A 84 3.54 3.25 -19.96
N ASN A 85 3.62 2.74 -18.74
CA ASN A 85 2.89 1.56 -18.28
C ASN A 85 1.36 1.75 -18.27
N ASN A 86 0.87 2.99 -18.12
CA ASN A 86 -0.57 3.28 -18.22
C ASN A 86 -1.19 2.92 -19.57
N PHE A 87 -0.36 2.73 -20.60
CA PHE A 87 -0.78 2.41 -21.96
C PHE A 87 -0.61 0.95 -22.35
N SER A 88 0.20 0.19 -21.60
CA SER A 88 0.67 -1.13 -22.02
C SER A 88 0.55 -2.21 -20.95
N GLU A 89 0.21 -1.85 -19.73
CA GLU A 89 0.11 -2.79 -18.63
C GLU A 89 -1.33 -2.86 -18.08
N GLU A 90 -1.66 -3.98 -17.47
CA GLU A 90 -2.90 -4.12 -16.71
C GLU A 90 -2.84 -3.26 -15.44
N VAL A 91 -4.01 -2.83 -14.98
CA VAL A 91 -4.15 -2.17 -13.69
C VAL A 91 -3.51 -3.03 -12.59
N PHE A 92 -2.58 -2.40 -11.85
CA PHE A 92 -1.85 -3.11 -10.80
C PHE A 92 -2.80 -3.61 -9.71
N SER A 93 -2.64 -4.88 -9.36
CA SER A 93 -3.26 -5.48 -8.18
C SER A 93 -2.25 -6.36 -7.46
N PHE A 94 -2.34 -6.41 -6.13
CA PHE A 94 -1.52 -7.35 -5.39
C PHE A 94 -1.92 -8.79 -5.69
N PRO A 95 -0.95 -9.70 -5.88
CA PRO A 95 -1.25 -11.12 -6.10
C PRO A 95 -1.94 -11.70 -4.86
N LYS A 96 -2.83 -12.67 -5.08
CA LYS A 96 -3.39 -13.46 -3.99
C LYS A 96 -2.27 -14.18 -3.25
N SER A 97 -2.28 -14.05 -1.92
CA SER A 97 -1.33 -14.72 -1.04
C SER A 97 -1.86 -16.08 -0.58
N SER A 98 -0.98 -16.91 -0.05
CA SER A 98 -1.39 -18.14 0.64
C SER A 98 -2.06 -17.83 1.99
N LEU A 99 -2.78 -18.82 2.54
CA LEU A 99 -3.37 -18.74 3.89
C LEU A 99 -2.36 -18.93 5.03
N LYS A 100 -1.06 -18.84 4.75
CA LYS A 100 0.01 -18.80 5.77
C LYS A 100 0.40 -17.37 6.01
N GLN A 101 0.59 -16.97 7.27
CA GLN A 101 0.93 -15.58 7.63
C GLN A 101 2.02 -15.00 6.73
N LEU A 102 3.11 -15.73 6.52
CA LEU A 102 4.17 -15.37 5.59
C LEU A 102 4.03 -16.16 4.29
N ASP A 103 3.72 -15.48 3.18
CA ASP A 103 3.77 -16.06 1.85
C ASP A 103 5.21 -16.04 1.30
N ARG A 104 5.77 -17.23 1.05
CA ARG A 104 7.16 -17.35 0.57
C ARG A 104 7.36 -16.86 -0.86
N LYS A 105 6.32 -16.90 -1.71
CA LYS A 105 6.42 -16.38 -3.08
C LYS A 105 6.49 -14.87 -3.04
N ASN A 106 5.60 -14.24 -2.28
CA ASN A 106 5.58 -12.79 -2.08
C ASN A 106 6.86 -12.30 -1.40
N LEU A 107 7.39 -13.03 -0.40
CA LEU A 107 8.66 -12.70 0.23
C LEU A 107 9.82 -12.66 -0.78
N ARG A 108 9.93 -13.67 -1.65
CA ARG A 108 10.97 -13.69 -2.69
C ARG A 108 10.82 -12.54 -3.70
N GLN A 109 9.59 -12.23 -4.08
CA GLN A 109 9.33 -11.12 -5.00
C GLN A 109 9.66 -9.77 -4.34
N ALA A 110 9.25 -9.58 -3.10
CA ALA A 110 9.56 -8.39 -2.31
C ALA A 110 11.07 -8.20 -2.12
N SER A 111 11.81 -9.31 -1.85
CA SER A 111 13.26 -9.28 -1.77
C SER A 111 13.87 -8.73 -3.06
N ARG A 112 13.48 -9.25 -4.23
CA ARG A 112 13.97 -8.77 -5.52
C ARG A 112 13.69 -7.28 -5.73
N PHE A 113 12.48 -6.82 -5.40
CA PHE A 113 12.15 -5.40 -5.52
C PHE A 113 13.06 -4.51 -4.66
N LEU A 114 13.41 -4.95 -3.46
CA LEU A 114 14.33 -4.20 -2.61
C LEU A 114 15.78 -4.26 -3.11
N ASP A 115 16.23 -5.44 -3.59
CA ASP A 115 17.54 -5.61 -4.19
C ASP A 115 17.69 -4.69 -5.43
N ASP A 116 16.69 -4.70 -6.32
CA ASP A 116 16.62 -3.83 -7.50
C ASP A 116 16.56 -2.32 -7.15
N ALA A 117 16.01 -1.99 -5.98
CA ALA A 117 15.95 -0.62 -5.46
C ALA A 117 17.22 -0.21 -4.68
N GLY A 118 18.23 -1.07 -4.61
CA GLY A 118 19.51 -0.77 -3.94
C GLY A 118 19.49 -0.95 -2.42
N TRP A 119 18.54 -1.73 -1.90
CA TRP A 119 18.46 -2.09 -0.48
C TRP A 119 18.99 -3.51 -0.28
N GLU A 120 20.26 -3.65 0.03
CA GLU A 120 20.93 -4.94 0.16
C GLU A 120 20.88 -5.47 1.60
N VAL A 121 20.87 -6.79 1.77
CA VAL A 121 20.87 -7.44 3.09
C VAL A 121 22.31 -7.43 3.65
N GLY A 122 22.49 -6.82 4.83
CA GLY A 122 23.76 -6.85 5.56
C GLY A 122 23.95 -8.14 6.38
N ASP A 123 25.12 -8.26 7.01
CA ASP A 123 25.50 -9.44 7.82
C ASP A 123 24.57 -9.68 9.02
N ASP A 124 23.93 -8.63 9.51
CA ASP A 124 22.95 -8.69 10.60
C ASP A 124 21.53 -9.03 10.12
N GLY A 125 21.35 -9.26 8.81
CA GLY A 125 20.07 -9.56 8.19
C GLY A 125 19.19 -8.34 7.93
N LEU A 126 19.65 -7.12 8.25
CA LEU A 126 18.93 -5.89 7.96
C LEU A 126 19.31 -5.33 6.59
N ARG A 127 18.35 -4.73 5.91
CA ARG A 127 18.56 -4.09 4.61
C ARG A 127 19.10 -2.69 4.76
N ARG A 128 20.10 -2.36 3.95
CA ARG A 128 20.75 -1.05 3.89
C ARG A 128 20.86 -0.56 2.46
N ASN A 129 20.83 0.77 2.33
CA ASN A 129 21.15 1.42 1.07
C ASN A 129 22.67 1.60 0.88
N ALA A 130 23.08 2.19 -0.23
CA ALA A 130 24.51 2.44 -0.54
C ALA A 130 25.22 3.34 0.49
N ASP A 131 24.48 4.19 1.22
CA ASP A 131 25.01 5.04 2.30
C ASP A 131 25.12 4.29 3.64
N GLY A 132 24.77 3.01 3.68
CA GLY A 132 24.75 2.20 4.91
C GLY A 132 23.57 2.45 5.84
N LYS A 133 22.57 3.25 5.43
CA LYS A 133 21.36 3.50 6.22
C LYS A 133 20.45 2.30 6.19
N THR A 134 19.98 1.87 7.36
CA THR A 134 18.99 0.79 7.50
C THR A 134 17.63 1.21 6.93
N LEU A 135 16.92 0.26 6.35
CA LEU A 135 15.52 0.44 5.93
C LEU A 135 14.61 0.32 7.16
N ASP A 136 14.39 1.45 7.82
CA ASP A 136 13.50 1.54 8.97
C ASP A 136 12.09 1.89 8.52
N VAL A 137 11.06 1.24 9.10
CA VAL A 137 9.65 1.51 8.80
C VAL A 137 8.83 1.53 10.08
N GLU A 138 8.28 2.68 10.41
CA GLU A 138 7.37 2.85 11.54
C GLU A 138 5.92 2.91 11.06
N ILE A 139 5.06 2.08 11.67
CA ILE A 139 3.61 2.17 11.46
C ILE A 139 3.01 2.83 12.68
N LEU A 140 2.47 4.05 12.52
CA LEU A 140 1.76 4.74 13.61
C LEU A 140 0.40 4.10 13.86
N ASN A 141 0.12 3.85 15.13
CA ASN A 141 -1.09 3.17 15.56
C ASN A 141 -1.65 3.82 16.83
N ASP A 142 -2.89 4.30 16.77
CA ASP A 142 -3.65 4.88 17.88
C ASP A 142 -4.77 3.97 18.40
N SER A 143 -4.85 2.73 17.88
CA SER A 143 -5.91 1.78 18.23
C SER A 143 -5.35 0.40 18.58
N GLN A 144 -5.64 -0.09 19.78
CA GLN A 144 -5.29 -1.45 20.17
C GLN A 144 -5.92 -2.53 19.27
N THR A 145 -7.07 -2.23 18.68
CA THR A 145 -7.74 -3.17 17.76
C THR A 145 -6.87 -3.50 16.55
N PHE A 146 -6.06 -2.55 16.09
CA PHE A 146 -5.16 -2.75 14.96
C PHE A 146 -3.89 -3.53 15.29
N ASP A 147 -3.54 -3.72 16.55
CA ASP A 147 -2.36 -4.50 16.93
C ASP A 147 -2.37 -5.91 16.32
N ARG A 148 -3.52 -6.56 16.33
CA ARG A 148 -3.68 -7.91 15.77
C ARG A 148 -3.46 -7.98 14.25
N ILE A 149 -3.55 -6.85 13.56
CA ILE A 149 -3.32 -6.71 12.12
C ILE A 149 -1.89 -6.26 11.85
N ILE A 150 -1.43 -5.24 12.59
CA ILE A 150 -0.12 -4.62 12.39
C ILE A 150 1.01 -5.54 12.84
N ASN A 151 0.89 -6.23 13.97
CA ASN A 151 1.98 -7.04 14.50
C ASN A 151 2.39 -8.19 13.57
N PRO A 152 1.47 -9.01 13.00
CA PRO A 152 1.84 -10.01 12.00
C PRO A 152 2.47 -9.41 10.74
N TYR A 153 2.03 -8.22 10.35
CA TYR A 153 2.62 -7.49 9.24
C TYR A 153 4.06 -7.05 9.55
N ILE A 154 4.31 -6.49 10.73
CA ILE A 154 5.68 -6.16 11.22
C ILE A 154 6.57 -7.39 11.22
N GLU A 155 6.08 -8.54 11.67
CA GLU A 155 6.80 -9.81 11.64
C GLU A 155 7.25 -10.20 10.22
N ASN A 156 6.34 -10.05 9.25
CA ASN A 156 6.66 -10.33 7.86
C ASN A 156 7.70 -9.33 7.30
N LEU A 157 7.58 -8.03 7.63
CA LEU A 157 8.56 -7.02 7.25
C LEU A 157 9.95 -7.31 7.82
N LYS A 158 10.04 -7.74 9.08
CA LYS A 158 11.30 -8.17 9.70
C LYS A 158 11.91 -9.38 9.00
N LYS A 159 11.09 -10.33 8.52
CA LYS A 159 11.58 -11.47 7.72
C LYS A 159 12.12 -11.06 6.35
N LEU A 160 11.70 -9.91 5.84
CA LEU A 160 12.24 -9.32 4.61
C LEU A 160 13.55 -8.53 4.86
N GLY A 161 13.96 -8.36 6.13
CA GLY A 161 15.13 -7.58 6.53
C GLY A 161 14.85 -6.08 6.78
N ILE A 162 13.58 -5.71 6.89
CA ILE A 162 13.19 -4.34 7.24
C ILE A 162 13.15 -4.18 8.76
N ASN A 163 13.77 -3.13 9.29
CA ASN A 163 13.66 -2.76 10.70
C ASN A 163 12.30 -2.09 10.96
N ALA A 164 11.27 -2.90 11.16
CA ALA A 164 9.88 -2.44 11.25
C ALA A 164 9.38 -2.39 12.70
N ALA A 165 8.57 -1.37 13.02
CA ALA A 165 8.00 -1.17 14.35
C ALA A 165 6.54 -0.69 14.31
N ASN A 166 5.71 -1.18 15.26
CA ASN A 166 4.37 -0.67 15.54
C ASN A 166 4.50 0.39 16.64
N ILE A 167 4.30 1.66 16.29
CA ILE A 167 4.47 2.80 17.19
C ILE A 167 3.10 3.22 17.72
N LYS A 168 2.85 2.88 18.98
CA LYS A 168 1.61 3.25 19.68
C LYS A 168 1.67 4.67 20.19
N ILE A 169 0.68 5.44 19.81
CA ILE A 169 0.51 6.84 20.22
C ILE A 169 -0.97 7.10 20.56
N ASP A 170 -1.24 8.17 21.25
CA ASP A 170 -2.60 8.63 21.48
C ASP A 170 -3.16 9.44 20.29
N ASN A 171 -4.47 9.69 20.30
CA ASN A 171 -5.17 10.41 19.23
C ASN A 171 -4.67 11.86 19.04
N ALA A 172 -4.22 12.53 20.09
CA ALA A 172 -3.71 13.89 19.98
C ALA A 172 -2.35 13.90 19.28
N GLN A 173 -1.47 12.97 19.65
CA GLN A 173 -0.18 12.74 18.98
C GLN A 173 -0.37 12.29 17.53
N MET A 174 -1.33 11.39 17.25
CA MET A 174 -1.65 10.98 15.89
C MET A 174 -2.05 12.18 15.04
N THR A 175 -2.93 13.03 15.54
CA THR A 175 -3.38 14.24 14.84
C THR A 175 -2.23 15.21 14.57
N ASP A 176 -1.37 15.45 15.56
CA ASP A 176 -0.22 16.35 15.44
C ASP A 176 0.80 15.81 14.41
N ARG A 177 1.19 14.55 14.53
CA ARG A 177 2.13 13.91 13.61
C ARG A 177 1.60 13.84 12.18
N ARG A 178 0.30 13.55 11.98
CA ARG A 178 -0.34 13.60 10.65
C ARG A 178 -0.27 15.01 10.04
N ARG A 179 -0.61 16.04 10.78
CA ARG A 179 -0.56 17.44 10.30
C ARG A 179 0.85 17.86 9.91
N LYS A 180 1.86 17.40 10.63
CA LYS A 180 3.28 17.67 10.37
C LYS A 180 3.89 16.75 9.32
N PHE A 181 3.15 15.74 8.82
CA PHE A 181 3.67 14.66 7.99
C PHE A 181 4.86 13.91 8.63
N ASP A 182 4.86 13.83 9.97
CA ASP A 182 5.89 13.13 10.74
C ASP A 182 5.49 11.68 11.01
N PHE A 183 5.47 10.88 9.97
CA PHE A 183 5.21 9.44 10.02
C PHE A 183 5.84 8.75 8.80
N ASP A 184 6.04 7.46 8.89
CA ASP A 184 6.38 6.61 7.75
C ASP A 184 5.11 6.01 7.13
N MET A 185 4.37 5.27 7.94
CA MET A 185 3.10 4.67 7.55
C MET A 185 2.06 4.85 8.66
N LEU A 186 0.80 4.87 8.30
CA LEU A 186 -0.34 4.84 9.22
C LEU A 186 -1.52 4.10 8.59
N VAL A 187 -2.51 3.76 9.42
CA VAL A 187 -3.79 3.24 8.92
C VAL A 187 -4.65 4.43 8.49
N GLY A 188 -5.10 4.42 7.25
CA GLY A 188 -5.97 5.45 6.68
C GLY A 188 -7.24 4.86 6.08
N PHE A 189 -8.26 5.69 5.97
CA PHE A 189 -9.47 5.39 5.24
C PHE A 189 -9.47 6.20 3.95
N LEU A 190 -9.78 5.53 2.85
CA LEU A 190 -9.98 6.15 1.55
C LEU A 190 -11.47 6.07 1.23
N SER A 191 -12.11 7.22 1.15
CA SER A 191 -13.50 7.33 0.69
C SER A 191 -13.53 8.19 -0.56
N THR A 192 -14.21 7.70 -1.57
CA THR A 192 -14.45 8.42 -2.83
C THR A 192 -15.93 8.62 -3.02
N GLN A 193 -16.31 9.57 -3.87
CA GLN A 193 -17.69 9.79 -4.30
C GLN A 193 -17.86 9.27 -5.72
N LEU A 194 -19.11 8.88 -6.10
CA LEU A 194 -19.42 8.42 -7.47
C LEU A 194 -19.14 9.51 -8.51
N THR A 195 -19.30 10.77 -8.12
CA THR A 195 -18.90 11.91 -8.96
C THR A 195 -17.57 12.43 -8.46
N PRO A 196 -16.45 12.19 -9.20
CA PRO A 196 -15.16 12.72 -8.83
C PRO A 196 -15.19 14.23 -8.70
N GLY A 197 -14.66 14.75 -7.59
CA GLY A 197 -14.64 16.17 -7.26
C GLY A 197 -13.29 16.64 -6.74
N SER A 198 -13.29 17.73 -6.00
CA SER A 198 -12.08 18.32 -5.43
C SER A 198 -11.37 17.44 -4.38
N GLU A 199 -12.03 16.41 -3.86
CA GLU A 199 -11.44 15.42 -2.97
C GLU A 199 -10.32 14.61 -3.63
N LEU A 200 -10.30 14.51 -4.97
CA LEU A 200 -9.22 13.85 -5.71
C LEU A 200 -7.91 14.66 -5.73
N GLU A 201 -7.99 15.96 -5.52
CA GLU A 201 -6.83 16.84 -5.57
C GLU A 201 -5.80 16.51 -4.46
N PRO A 202 -6.19 16.38 -3.17
CA PRO A 202 -5.28 15.93 -2.12
C PRO A 202 -4.86 14.47 -2.27
N ASP A 203 -5.77 13.59 -2.64
CA ASP A 203 -5.51 12.17 -2.76
C ASP A 203 -4.61 11.86 -3.95
N SER A 204 -4.76 12.55 -5.07
CA SER A 204 -3.90 12.38 -6.23
C SER A 204 -2.44 12.72 -5.95
N TYR A 205 -2.16 13.68 -5.07
CA TYR A 205 -0.78 14.00 -4.66
C TYR A 205 -0.14 12.92 -3.78
N THR A 206 -0.94 12.13 -3.07
CA THR A 206 -0.46 11.08 -2.16
C THR A 206 -0.54 9.68 -2.76
N HIS A 207 -1.42 9.43 -3.73
CA HIS A 207 -1.75 8.08 -4.20
C HIS A 207 -1.49 7.82 -5.68
N LEU A 208 -1.50 8.82 -6.57
CA LEU A 208 -1.19 8.63 -8.00
C LEU A 208 0.29 8.34 -8.29
N ARG A 209 1.15 8.38 -7.28
CA ARG A 209 2.52 7.87 -7.34
C ARG A 209 2.72 6.57 -6.55
N ALA A 210 1.61 5.89 -6.21
CA ALA A 210 1.68 4.59 -5.55
C ALA A 210 1.77 3.47 -6.58
#